data_af03fa2c8cd367eb5d54218ec898cc95
#
_entry.id   af03fa2c8cd367eb5d54218ec898cc95
#
_cell.length_a   1.000
_cell.length_b   1.000
_cell.length_c   1.000
_cell.angle_alpha   90.00
_cell.angle_beta   90.00
_cell.angle_gamma   90.00
#
_symmetry.space_group_name_H-M   'P 1'
#
loop_
_entity.id
_entity.type
_entity.pdbx_description
1 polymer ?
#
loop_
_entity_poly.entity_id
_entity_poly.type
_entity_poly.pdbx_seq_one_letter_code
_entity_poly.pdbx_strand_id
1 'polypeptide(L)'
;MHPIDLAAFWPGYEVVACRQSSHDTLLIELEPQDGSVPICGRCGQPSPLIHERRIRQVRDRDLLDQRVQLQLPVRRVDCLRCGRVTERIDWLAPASRLTRRLRVWLEGLLQLLPISHVSRLTGLHWHTLKTLDKHRLEASVGAFEPGEVRRLVMDEFALHKGHRY
;
A
#
# COMPACT_ATOMS: atom_id res chain seq x y z
N MET A 1 -12.21 7.84 -30.52
CA MET A 1 -12.24 7.47 -29.09
C MET A 1 -10.87 6.89 -28.80
N HIS A 2 -9.99 7.59 -28.08
CA HIS A 2 -8.69 7.05 -27.73
C HIS A 2 -8.88 5.96 -26.68
N PRO A 3 -8.28 4.79 -26.84
CA PRO A 3 -8.30 3.76 -25.80
C PRO A 3 -7.65 4.31 -24.53
N ILE A 4 -8.19 3.99 -23.39
CA ILE A 4 -7.56 4.32 -22.11
C ILE A 4 -6.27 3.53 -22.02
N ASP A 5 -5.15 4.24 -21.94
CA ASP A 5 -3.86 3.61 -21.71
C ASP A 5 -3.78 3.14 -20.25
N LEU A 6 -4.04 1.87 -20.03
CA LEU A 6 -3.97 1.27 -18.71
C LEU A 6 -2.56 1.27 -18.12
N ALA A 7 -1.51 1.30 -18.97
CA ALA A 7 -0.13 1.37 -18.51
C ALA A 7 0.18 2.67 -17.75
N ALA A 8 -0.56 3.75 -18.02
CA ALA A 8 -0.43 5.01 -17.29
C ALA A 8 -0.74 4.88 -15.78
N PHE A 9 -1.50 3.87 -15.38
CA PHE A 9 -1.82 3.63 -13.96
C PHE A 9 -0.70 2.92 -13.19
N TRP A 10 0.18 2.19 -13.89
CA TRP A 10 1.28 1.43 -13.30
C TRP A 10 2.58 1.65 -14.07
N PRO A 11 3.19 2.83 -13.97
CA PRO A 11 4.39 3.18 -14.76
C PRO A 11 5.48 2.13 -14.64
N GLY A 12 6.07 1.75 -15.78
CA GLY A 12 7.11 0.72 -15.88
C GLY A 12 6.59 -0.72 -15.95
N TYR A 13 5.25 -0.89 -15.97
CA TYR A 13 4.58 -2.18 -16.10
C TYR A 13 3.56 -2.14 -17.24
N GLU A 14 3.30 -3.29 -17.83
CA GLU A 14 2.23 -3.50 -18.81
C GLU A 14 1.20 -4.49 -18.27
N VAL A 15 -0.04 -4.34 -18.72
CA VAL A 15 -1.13 -5.25 -18.39
C VAL A 15 -1.09 -6.43 -19.35
N VAL A 16 -0.77 -7.62 -18.84
CA VAL A 16 -0.73 -8.84 -19.66
C VAL A 16 -2.03 -9.64 -19.60
N ALA A 17 -2.79 -9.51 -18.51
CA ALA A 17 -4.10 -10.13 -18.40
C ALA A 17 -4.99 -9.33 -17.43
N CYS A 18 -6.29 -9.36 -17.71
CA CYS A 18 -7.32 -8.87 -16.80
C CYS A 18 -8.46 -9.88 -16.79
N ARG A 19 -8.79 -10.41 -15.61
CA ARG A 19 -9.84 -11.41 -15.45
C ARG A 19 -10.64 -11.17 -14.18
N GLN A 20 -11.90 -11.55 -14.21
CA GLN A 20 -12.74 -11.57 -13.02
C GLN A 20 -12.34 -12.77 -12.15
N SER A 21 -11.88 -12.52 -10.93
CA SER A 21 -11.48 -13.54 -9.95
C SER A 21 -12.66 -13.98 -9.07
N SER A 22 -13.59 -13.07 -8.79
CA SER A 22 -14.86 -13.31 -8.10
C SER A 22 -15.91 -12.33 -8.61
N HIS A 23 -17.14 -12.42 -8.10
CA HIS A 23 -18.24 -11.53 -8.50
C HIS A 23 -17.87 -10.04 -8.39
N ASP A 24 -17.04 -9.66 -7.42
CA ASP A 24 -16.70 -8.28 -7.09
C ASP A 24 -15.20 -7.96 -7.19
N THR A 25 -14.39 -8.83 -7.81
CA THR A 25 -12.93 -8.67 -7.82
C THR A 25 -12.33 -8.92 -9.20
N LEU A 26 -11.62 -7.92 -9.70
CA LEU A 26 -10.76 -8.00 -10.88
C LEU A 26 -9.33 -8.34 -10.46
N LEU A 27 -8.77 -9.38 -11.06
CA LEU A 27 -7.35 -9.68 -11.01
C LEU A 27 -6.70 -9.14 -12.26
N ILE A 28 -5.74 -8.23 -12.09
CA ILE A 28 -4.95 -7.64 -13.17
C ILE A 28 -3.52 -8.15 -13.02
N GLU A 29 -3.04 -8.84 -14.03
CA GLU A 29 -1.68 -9.34 -14.09
C GLU A 29 -0.80 -8.33 -14.82
N LEU A 30 0.29 -7.96 -14.17
CA LEU A 30 1.24 -6.96 -14.65
C LEU A 30 2.60 -7.60 -14.85
N GLU A 31 3.28 -7.25 -15.93
CA GLU A 31 4.69 -7.57 -16.15
C GLU A 31 5.50 -6.28 -16.31
N PRO A 32 6.79 -6.27 -15.91
CA PRO A 32 7.66 -5.14 -16.20
C PRO A 32 7.78 -4.94 -17.70
N GLN A 33 7.74 -3.70 -18.15
CA GLN A 33 7.94 -3.37 -19.57
C GLN A 33 9.26 -3.93 -20.07
N ASP A 34 9.27 -4.39 -21.32
CA ASP A 34 10.46 -4.94 -21.96
C ASP A 34 11.64 -3.93 -21.90
N GLY A 35 12.82 -4.46 -21.58
CA GLY A 35 14.03 -3.64 -21.43
C GLY A 35 14.08 -2.78 -20.16
N SER A 36 13.04 -2.82 -19.30
CA SER A 36 13.04 -2.04 -18.05
C SER A 36 14.13 -2.51 -17.09
N VAL A 37 15.02 -1.57 -16.70
CA VAL A 37 16.06 -1.83 -15.71
C VAL A 37 15.50 -1.54 -14.30
N PRO A 38 15.55 -2.52 -13.37
CA PRO A 38 15.08 -2.30 -12.01
C PRO A 38 15.94 -1.27 -11.28
N ILE A 39 15.30 -0.51 -10.41
CA ILE A 39 15.93 0.48 -9.55
C ILE A 39 16.15 -0.10 -8.16
N CYS A 40 17.37 0.03 -7.63
CA CYS A 40 17.68 -0.43 -6.28
C CYS A 40 16.79 0.29 -5.23
N GLY A 41 16.07 -0.47 -4.40
CA GLY A 41 15.17 0.08 -3.39
C GLY A 41 15.87 0.81 -2.24
N ARG A 42 17.20 0.69 -2.12
CA ARG A 42 17.97 1.35 -1.06
C ARG A 42 18.67 2.62 -1.55
N CYS A 43 19.43 2.56 -2.63
CA CYS A 43 20.20 3.72 -3.11
C CYS A 43 19.60 4.43 -4.34
N GLY A 44 18.53 3.88 -4.92
CA GLY A 44 17.87 4.48 -6.08
C GLY A 44 18.64 4.37 -7.41
N GLN A 45 19.74 3.62 -7.44
CA GLN A 45 20.51 3.44 -8.68
C GLN A 45 19.97 2.30 -9.53
N PRO A 46 20.07 2.37 -10.86
CA PRO A 46 19.78 1.24 -11.73
C PRO A 46 20.61 0.02 -11.35
N SER A 47 20.00 -1.16 -11.35
CA SER A 47 20.66 -2.40 -10.96
C SER A 47 20.17 -3.54 -11.86
N PRO A 48 20.85 -3.78 -13.00
CA PRO A 48 20.39 -4.72 -14.03
C PRO A 48 20.49 -6.20 -13.60
N LEU A 49 21.30 -6.51 -12.60
CA LEU A 49 21.51 -7.88 -12.15
C LEU A 49 20.32 -8.33 -11.28
N ILE A 50 19.43 -9.11 -11.87
CA ILE A 50 18.27 -9.66 -11.18
C ILE A 50 18.67 -10.99 -10.55
N HIS A 51 18.59 -11.07 -9.21
CA HIS A 51 18.85 -12.29 -8.45
C HIS A 51 17.62 -13.22 -8.44
N GLU A 52 16.42 -12.63 -8.27
CA GLU A 52 15.19 -13.40 -8.08
C GLU A 52 13.97 -12.56 -8.48
N ARG A 53 12.92 -13.24 -8.96
CA ARG A 53 11.59 -12.64 -9.17
C ARG A 53 10.58 -13.35 -8.26
N ARG A 54 9.75 -12.58 -7.56
CA ARG A 54 8.67 -13.11 -6.71
C ARG A 54 7.36 -12.49 -7.10
N ILE A 55 6.37 -13.31 -7.35
CA ILE A 55 5.02 -12.81 -7.59
C ILE A 55 4.46 -12.24 -6.30
N ARG A 56 3.98 -11.02 -6.38
CA ARG A 56 3.35 -10.30 -5.28
C ARG A 56 1.91 -9.94 -5.65
N GLN A 57 1.01 -10.10 -4.69
CA GLN A 57 -0.36 -9.63 -4.80
C GLN A 57 -0.50 -8.33 -4.03
N VAL A 58 -1.11 -7.33 -4.67
CA VAL A 58 -1.26 -5.97 -4.17
C VAL A 58 -2.66 -5.47 -4.44
N ARG A 59 -3.32 -4.94 -3.42
CA ARG A 59 -4.62 -4.31 -3.54
C ARG A 59 -4.46 -2.90 -4.10
N ASP A 60 -5.28 -2.56 -5.11
CA ASP A 60 -5.38 -1.22 -5.68
C ASP A 60 -6.75 -0.60 -5.44
N ARG A 61 -6.97 0.65 -5.88
CA ARG A 61 -8.28 1.29 -5.86
C ARG A 61 -9.27 0.52 -6.72
N ASP A 62 -10.51 0.52 -6.29
CA ASP A 62 -11.60 -0.12 -7.00
C ASP A 62 -11.84 0.55 -8.36
N LEU A 63 -12.22 -0.25 -9.32
CA LEU A 63 -12.57 0.18 -10.66
C LEU A 63 -14.01 -0.23 -10.95
N LEU A 64 -14.89 0.73 -11.19
CA LEU A 64 -16.31 0.47 -11.52
C LEU A 64 -16.96 -0.55 -10.57
N ASP A 65 -16.89 -0.28 -9.27
CA ASP A 65 -17.42 -1.14 -8.20
C ASP A 65 -16.75 -2.53 -8.06
N GLN A 66 -15.72 -2.81 -8.85
CA GLN A 66 -14.91 -4.02 -8.74
C GLN A 66 -13.66 -3.74 -7.89
N ARG A 67 -13.41 -4.60 -6.94
CA ARG A 67 -12.13 -4.59 -6.21
C ARG A 67 -10.99 -4.97 -7.15
N VAL A 68 -9.91 -4.20 -7.16
CA VAL A 68 -8.76 -4.49 -8.01
C VAL A 68 -7.65 -5.16 -7.21
N GLN A 69 -7.30 -6.37 -7.61
CA GLN A 69 -6.15 -7.12 -7.13
C GLN A 69 -5.10 -7.16 -8.23
N LEU A 70 -3.94 -6.58 -7.98
CA LEU A 70 -2.80 -6.67 -8.88
C LEU A 70 -1.96 -7.89 -8.55
N GLN A 71 -1.50 -8.59 -9.57
CA GLN A 71 -0.50 -9.64 -9.47
C GLN A 71 0.69 -9.24 -10.32
N LEU A 72 1.86 -9.08 -9.71
CA LEU A 72 3.05 -8.60 -10.41
C LEU A 72 4.32 -9.26 -9.88
N PRO A 73 5.32 -9.50 -10.76
CA PRO A 73 6.64 -9.86 -10.31
C PRO A 73 7.34 -8.65 -9.67
N VAL A 74 7.91 -8.87 -8.50
CA VAL A 74 8.81 -7.93 -7.83
C VAL A 74 10.21 -8.52 -7.85
N ARG A 75 11.18 -7.76 -8.34
CA ARG A 75 12.56 -8.24 -8.56
C ARG A 75 13.42 -7.98 -7.32
N ARG A 76 14.22 -8.97 -6.94
CA ARG A 76 15.38 -8.76 -6.06
C ARG A 76 16.60 -8.59 -6.93
N VAL A 77 17.34 -7.54 -6.69
CA VAL A 77 18.52 -7.17 -7.48
C VAL A 77 19.80 -7.27 -6.67
N ASP A 78 20.88 -7.65 -7.33
CA ASP A 78 22.22 -7.57 -6.76
C ASP A 78 22.82 -6.19 -7.09
N CYS A 79 22.61 -5.26 -6.16
CA CYS A 79 23.15 -3.90 -6.31
C CYS A 79 24.62 -3.85 -5.89
N LEU A 80 25.48 -3.30 -6.74
CA LEU A 80 26.91 -3.19 -6.46
C LEU A 80 27.25 -2.42 -5.18
N ARG A 81 26.37 -1.48 -4.77
CA ARG A 81 26.56 -0.65 -3.56
C ARG A 81 25.86 -1.19 -2.33
N CYS A 82 24.72 -1.86 -2.50
CA CYS A 82 23.81 -2.21 -1.40
C CYS A 82 23.66 -3.71 -1.17
N GLY A 83 24.25 -4.53 -2.05
CA GLY A 83 24.03 -5.99 -2.03
C GLY A 83 22.63 -6.36 -2.52
N ARG A 84 22.10 -7.48 -2.02
CA ARG A 84 20.78 -8.00 -2.41
C ARG A 84 19.65 -7.20 -1.78
N VAL A 85 18.91 -6.49 -2.60
CA VAL A 85 17.77 -5.68 -2.18
C VAL A 85 16.57 -5.86 -3.12
N THR A 86 15.37 -5.59 -2.62
CA THR A 86 14.17 -5.53 -3.46
C THR A 86 14.20 -4.24 -4.27
N GLU A 87 13.76 -4.30 -5.53
CA GLU A 87 13.63 -3.11 -6.38
C GLU A 87 12.65 -2.11 -5.79
N ARG A 88 12.81 -0.84 -6.16
CA ARG A 88 11.87 0.23 -5.88
C ARG A 88 10.85 0.31 -7.02
N ILE A 89 9.59 0.23 -6.66
CA ILE A 89 8.45 0.46 -7.55
C ILE A 89 7.70 1.65 -6.97
N ASP A 90 7.75 2.80 -7.67
CA ASP A 90 7.33 4.09 -7.09
C ASP A 90 5.84 4.17 -6.78
N TRP A 91 5.00 3.44 -7.50
CA TRP A 91 3.56 3.39 -7.25
C TRP A 91 3.14 2.36 -6.19
N LEU A 92 4.07 1.52 -5.68
CA LEU A 92 3.80 0.67 -4.52
C LEU A 92 4.10 1.42 -3.21
N ALA A 93 3.28 1.16 -2.19
CA ALA A 93 3.59 1.59 -0.84
C ALA A 93 4.70 0.69 -0.25
N PRO A 94 5.72 1.25 0.42
CA PRO A 94 6.80 0.48 1.02
C PRO A 94 6.27 -0.57 2.01
N ALA A 95 6.82 -1.80 1.95
CA ALA A 95 6.47 -2.92 2.84
C ALA A 95 4.96 -3.22 2.97
N SER A 96 4.15 -2.76 2.03
CA SER A 96 2.69 -2.86 2.08
C SER A 96 2.16 -3.72 0.91
N ARG A 97 0.99 -4.32 1.10
CA ARG A 97 0.21 -4.97 0.03
C ARG A 97 -0.80 -4.01 -0.61
N LEU A 98 -0.54 -2.71 -0.51
CA LEU A 98 -1.38 -1.65 -1.08
C LEU A 98 -0.58 -0.84 -2.09
N THR A 99 -1.24 -0.35 -3.13
CA THR A 99 -0.65 0.69 -3.97
C THR A 99 -0.59 2.01 -3.20
N ARG A 100 0.32 2.89 -3.60
CA ARG A 100 0.45 4.22 -2.98
C ARG A 100 -0.84 5.04 -3.12
N ARG A 101 -1.49 5.01 -4.28
CA ARG A 101 -2.74 5.74 -4.52
C ARG A 101 -3.90 5.23 -3.67
N LEU A 102 -3.99 3.90 -3.47
CA LEU A 102 -4.98 3.35 -2.54
C LEU A 102 -4.69 3.78 -1.11
N ARG A 103 -3.43 3.72 -0.68
CA ARG A 103 -3.01 4.17 0.65
C ARG A 103 -3.40 5.62 0.91
N VAL A 104 -3.06 6.55 0.01
CA VAL A 104 -3.42 7.98 0.13
C VAL A 104 -4.92 8.18 0.25
N TRP A 105 -5.70 7.47 -0.56
CA TRP A 105 -7.16 7.55 -0.49
C TRP A 105 -7.72 7.03 0.84
N LEU A 106 -7.19 5.90 1.35
CA LEU A 106 -7.57 5.35 2.65
C LEU A 106 -7.21 6.30 3.80
N GLU A 107 -6.05 6.93 3.76
CA GLU A 107 -5.63 7.94 4.73
C GLU A 107 -6.60 9.13 4.74
N GLY A 108 -7.09 9.56 3.57
CA GLY A 108 -8.15 10.58 3.46
C GLY A 108 -9.48 10.13 4.07
N LEU A 109 -9.91 8.89 3.82
CA LEU A 109 -11.14 8.35 4.44
C LEU A 109 -11.02 8.24 5.96
N LEU A 110 -9.86 7.83 6.47
CA LEU A 110 -9.60 7.69 7.90
C LEU A 110 -9.55 9.02 8.64
N GLN A 111 -9.40 10.14 7.95
CA GLN A 111 -9.56 11.48 8.54
C GLN A 111 -11.03 11.84 8.77
N LEU A 112 -11.93 11.25 8.00
CA LEU A 112 -13.35 11.63 7.97
C LEU A 112 -14.26 10.59 8.64
N LEU A 113 -13.85 9.33 8.66
CA LEU A 113 -14.69 8.19 9.04
C LEU A 113 -14.00 7.29 10.07
N PRO A 114 -14.77 6.69 11.00
CA PRO A 114 -14.26 5.65 11.89
C PRO A 114 -13.69 4.45 11.11
N ILE A 115 -12.65 3.80 11.65
CA ILE A 115 -11.97 2.65 11.05
C ILE A 115 -12.97 1.53 10.66
N SER A 116 -13.99 1.28 11.49
CA SER A 116 -15.02 0.27 11.22
C SER A 116 -15.85 0.58 9.96
N HIS A 117 -16.12 1.86 9.70
CA HIS A 117 -16.85 2.30 8.50
C HIS A 117 -15.96 2.17 7.26
N VAL A 118 -14.69 2.59 7.34
CA VAL A 118 -13.72 2.42 6.25
C VAL A 118 -13.52 0.93 5.93
N SER A 119 -13.44 0.07 6.95
CA SER A 119 -13.34 -1.38 6.77
C SER A 119 -14.51 -1.96 5.99
N ARG A 120 -15.75 -1.58 6.36
CA ARG A 120 -16.97 -2.02 5.64
C ARG A 120 -17.02 -1.51 4.22
N LEU A 121 -16.66 -0.25 4.01
CA LEU A 121 -16.68 0.39 2.69
C LEU A 121 -15.67 -0.23 1.73
N THR A 122 -14.46 -0.52 2.21
CA THR A 122 -13.33 -0.94 1.35
C THR A 122 -13.11 -2.45 1.33
N GLY A 123 -13.71 -3.19 2.27
CA GLY A 123 -13.47 -4.61 2.47
C GLY A 123 -12.08 -4.94 3.02
N LEU A 124 -11.30 -3.93 3.42
CA LEU A 124 -9.99 -4.13 4.02
C LEU A 124 -10.10 -4.51 5.49
N HIS A 125 -9.19 -5.37 5.93
CA HIS A 125 -9.19 -5.83 7.32
C HIS A 125 -8.90 -4.67 8.28
N TRP A 126 -9.64 -4.63 9.40
CA TRP A 126 -9.56 -3.58 10.40
C TRP A 126 -8.12 -3.31 10.91
N HIS A 127 -7.32 -4.37 11.14
CA HIS A 127 -5.92 -4.21 11.56
C HIS A 127 -5.04 -3.49 10.52
N THR A 128 -5.28 -3.71 9.22
CA THR A 128 -4.56 -3.00 8.17
C THR A 128 -4.86 -1.51 8.23
N LEU A 129 -6.12 -1.15 8.38
CA LEU A 129 -6.57 0.24 8.48
C LEU A 129 -6.09 0.90 9.77
N LYS A 130 -6.16 0.19 10.91
CA LYS A 130 -5.62 0.68 12.19
C LYS A 130 -4.13 1.00 12.10
N THR A 131 -3.35 0.10 11.50
CA THR A 131 -1.90 0.31 11.32
C THR A 131 -1.62 1.52 10.44
N LEU A 132 -2.39 1.66 9.35
CA LEU A 132 -2.28 2.78 8.43
C LEU A 132 -2.62 4.10 9.14
N ASP A 133 -3.71 4.14 9.89
CA ASP A 133 -4.16 5.31 10.62
C ASP A 133 -3.18 5.71 11.73
N LYS A 134 -2.63 4.71 12.44
CA LYS A 134 -1.59 4.94 13.45
C LYS A 134 -0.37 5.66 12.84
N HIS A 135 0.17 5.16 11.72
CA HIS A 135 1.31 5.79 11.05
C HIS A 135 0.98 7.20 10.56
N ARG A 136 -0.24 7.41 10.05
CA ARG A 136 -0.71 8.74 9.63
C ARG A 136 -0.73 9.71 10.82
N LEU A 137 -1.30 9.29 11.95
CA LEU A 137 -1.38 10.10 13.16
C LEU A 137 0.01 10.40 13.73
N GLU A 138 0.88 9.41 13.83
CA GLU A 138 2.27 9.59 14.26
C GLU A 138 3.01 10.63 13.42
N ALA A 139 2.81 10.59 12.09
CA ALA A 139 3.41 11.57 11.18
C ALA A 139 2.82 12.98 11.31
N SER A 140 1.53 13.10 11.67
CA SER A 140 0.83 14.39 11.76
C SER A 140 0.98 15.07 13.11
N VAL A 141 1.02 14.31 14.20
CA VAL A 141 1.08 14.87 15.57
C VAL A 141 2.50 15.27 15.95
N GLY A 142 3.52 14.60 15.36
CA GLY A 142 4.92 14.87 15.71
C GLY A 142 5.30 14.38 17.11
N ALA A 143 6.40 14.90 17.62
CA ALA A 143 6.85 14.61 18.99
C ALA A 143 5.95 15.34 19.99
N PHE A 144 5.52 14.61 21.03
CA PHE A 144 4.76 15.18 22.12
C PHE A 144 5.70 15.84 23.12
N GLU A 145 5.51 17.16 23.38
CA GLU A 145 6.24 17.93 24.35
C GLU A 145 5.41 18.11 25.64
N PRO A 146 5.70 17.35 26.74
CA PRO A 146 4.87 17.37 27.94
C PRO A 146 4.79 18.75 28.61
N GLY A 147 5.81 19.60 28.44
CA GLY A 147 5.86 20.94 29.02
C GLY A 147 4.81 21.93 28.47
N GLU A 148 4.22 21.63 27.31
CA GLU A 148 3.20 22.49 26.71
C GLU A 148 1.77 22.09 27.10
N VAL A 149 1.59 20.97 27.81
CA VAL A 149 0.26 20.46 28.21
C VAL A 149 -0.29 21.32 29.36
N ARG A 150 -1.35 22.06 29.03
CA ARG A 150 -2.06 22.89 30.04
C ARG A 150 -3.28 22.20 30.66
N ARG A 151 -3.85 21.20 29.96
CA ARG A 151 -5.01 20.45 30.41
C ARG A 151 -4.85 19.00 30.08
N LEU A 152 -5.09 18.12 31.03
CA LEU A 152 -5.14 16.67 30.86
C LEU A 152 -6.58 16.19 31.12
N VAL A 153 -7.16 15.48 30.18
CA VAL A 153 -8.44 14.78 30.38
C VAL A 153 -8.13 13.29 30.38
N MET A 154 -8.54 12.62 31.43
CA MET A 154 -8.43 11.16 31.55
C MET A 154 -9.81 10.56 31.49
N ASP A 155 -9.95 9.48 30.69
CA ASP A 155 -11.15 8.67 30.60
C ASP A 155 -10.85 7.25 31.12
N GLU A 156 -11.85 6.57 31.61
CA GLU A 156 -11.71 5.20 32.07
C GLU A 156 -11.61 4.25 30.87
N PHE A 157 -10.67 3.32 30.94
CA PHE A 157 -10.54 2.25 29.95
C PHE A 157 -10.22 0.92 30.62
N ALA A 158 -10.84 -0.14 30.12
CA ALA A 158 -10.58 -1.50 30.61
C ALA A 158 -9.22 -2.01 30.12
N LEU A 159 -8.30 -2.32 31.03
CA LEU A 159 -7.01 -2.94 30.72
C LEU A 159 -7.16 -4.43 30.38
N HIS A 160 -8.19 -5.09 30.91
CA HIS A 160 -8.44 -6.51 30.70
C HIS A 160 -9.92 -6.77 30.43
N LYS A 161 -10.19 -7.81 29.62
CA LYS A 161 -11.57 -8.27 29.36
C LYS A 161 -12.22 -8.77 30.67
N GLY A 162 -13.32 -8.15 31.05
CA GLY A 162 -14.07 -8.54 32.26
C GLY A 162 -13.97 -7.60 33.46
N HIS A 163 -13.20 -6.50 33.38
CA HIS A 163 -13.31 -5.45 34.39
C HIS A 163 -14.69 -4.79 34.34
N ARG A 164 -15.40 -4.84 35.45
CA ARG A 164 -16.62 -4.04 35.71
C ARG A 164 -16.17 -2.85 36.58
N TYR A 165 -16.57 -1.67 36.18
CA TYR A 165 -16.46 -0.44 36.97
C TYR A 165 -17.67 -0.31 37.88
#